data_d7ca9c4d30a0fbde28be28bd6e9a1116
#
_entry.id   d7ca9c4d30a0fbde28be28bd6e9a1116
#
_cell.length_a   1.000
_cell.length_b   1.000
_cell.length_c   1.000
_cell.angle_alpha   90.00
_cell.angle_beta   90.00
_cell.angle_gamma   90.00
#
_symmetry.space_group_name_H-M   'P 1'
#
loop_
_entity.id
_entity.type
_entity.pdbx_description
1 polymer ?
#
loop_
_entity_poly.entity_id
_entity_poly.type
_entity_poly.pdbx_seq_one_letter_code
_entity_poly.pdbx_strand_id
1 'polypeptide(L)'
;ALAKIHHSNKIRVVMLDEGVIGEYRVRDLKPLAARFGEQIIDAKGISTLPEETRKTLISSNVKIRENGISLLLNPATAYYSSRLAGEREKTVESAIQLKEKLGRPISVADPYCGVGPAVVQLLAQQGLVGDLLATDINPEAIIMLKRNLGEIKESWHCKATDALKLNQNPKLLGRFDLLLMNLPHSTLQHLSQLLPLLKTNAPTLLRGWYIVEEEEIPSAEAEFTNIIRQTQTLNSNFKLEIRRQFNTTKVLTRFECRFGDW
;
A
#
# COMPACT_ATOMS: atom_id res chain seq x y z
N ALA A 1 27.88 -0.52 3.28
CA ALA A 1 27.14 0.57 3.92
C ALA A 1 27.99 1.30 4.96
N LEU A 2 28.65 0.60 5.91
CA LEU A 2 29.49 1.22 6.95
C LEU A 2 30.62 2.10 6.38
N ALA A 3 31.32 1.68 5.34
CA ALA A 3 32.36 2.49 4.70
C ALA A 3 31.79 3.81 4.11
N LYS A 4 30.56 3.79 3.60
CA LYS A 4 29.96 4.98 2.96
C LYS A 4 29.63 6.10 3.95
N ILE A 5 29.34 5.80 5.23
CA ILE A 5 29.03 6.84 6.22
C ILE A 5 30.24 7.77 6.47
N HIS A 6 31.46 7.24 6.32
CA HIS A 6 32.70 8.02 6.47
C HIS A 6 32.93 8.99 5.29
N HIS A 7 32.41 8.66 4.12
CA HIS A 7 32.63 9.42 2.88
C HIS A 7 31.44 10.28 2.47
N SER A 8 30.34 10.31 3.22
CA SER A 8 29.15 11.07 2.87
C SER A 8 28.44 11.66 4.07
N ASN A 9 28.39 12.98 4.13
CA ASN A 9 27.65 13.72 5.16
C ASN A 9 26.11 13.56 5.01
N LYS A 10 25.64 12.96 3.90
CA LYS A 10 24.23 12.70 3.67
C LYS A 10 23.74 11.45 4.40
N ILE A 11 24.64 10.56 4.83
CA ILE A 11 24.28 9.35 5.56
C ILE A 11 24.30 9.68 7.05
N ARG A 12 23.14 9.65 7.67
CA ARG A 12 22.96 9.95 9.10
C ARG A 12 23.17 8.69 9.96
N VAL A 13 22.61 7.56 9.53
CA VAL A 13 22.63 6.29 10.26
C VAL A 13 22.78 5.12 9.30
N VAL A 14 23.49 4.10 9.72
CA VAL A 14 23.56 2.78 9.05
C VAL A 14 22.93 1.75 9.96
N MET A 15 21.97 1.02 9.43
CA MET A 15 21.23 -0.01 10.16
C MET A 15 21.43 -1.37 9.50
N LEU A 16 21.45 -2.42 10.31
CA LEU A 16 21.29 -3.79 9.88
C LEU A 16 19.78 -4.05 9.74
N ASP A 17 19.38 -4.58 8.59
CA ASP A 17 18.01 -5.01 8.34
C ASP A 17 17.97 -6.54 8.52
N GLU A 18 17.39 -7.02 9.62
CA GLU A 18 17.26 -8.45 9.95
C GLU A 18 16.01 -9.08 9.32
N GLY A 19 15.27 -8.31 8.54
CA GLY A 19 14.12 -8.80 7.81
C GLY A 19 12.79 -8.20 8.27
N VAL A 20 11.71 -8.87 7.91
CA VAL A 20 10.34 -8.46 8.20
C VAL A 20 9.82 -9.20 9.42
N ILE A 21 9.24 -8.49 10.37
CA ILE A 21 8.68 -9.05 11.61
C ILE A 21 7.26 -8.60 11.87
N GLY A 22 6.53 -9.44 12.63
CA GLY A 22 5.19 -9.14 13.15
C GLY A 22 4.09 -9.01 12.10
N GLU A 23 2.88 -8.81 12.58
CA GLU A 23 1.66 -8.68 11.79
C GLU A 23 1.72 -7.48 10.82
N TYR A 24 2.29 -6.38 11.26
CA TYR A 24 2.43 -5.16 10.46
C TYR A 24 3.57 -5.23 9.43
N ARG A 25 4.32 -6.35 9.37
CA ARG A 25 5.40 -6.60 8.42
C ARG A 25 6.46 -5.49 8.39
N VAL A 26 6.78 -4.95 9.55
CA VAL A 26 7.79 -3.91 9.71
C VAL A 26 9.20 -4.49 9.64
N ARG A 27 10.21 -3.62 9.43
CA ARG A 27 11.61 -4.05 9.38
C ARG A 27 12.20 -4.09 10.79
N ASP A 28 12.88 -5.19 11.12
CA ASP A 28 13.74 -5.26 12.31
C ASP A 28 15.07 -4.57 11.98
N LEU A 29 15.21 -3.35 12.46
CA LEU A 29 16.34 -2.48 12.15
C LEU A 29 17.21 -2.27 13.38
N LYS A 30 18.48 -2.73 13.31
CA LYS A 30 19.47 -2.52 14.38
C LYS A 30 20.53 -1.50 13.97
N PRO A 31 20.76 -0.42 14.74
CA PRO A 31 21.77 0.56 14.39
C PRO A 31 23.17 -0.02 14.50
N LEU A 32 23.98 0.15 13.45
CA LEU A 32 25.39 -0.25 13.39
C LEU A 32 26.32 0.93 13.60
N ALA A 33 25.99 2.08 13.03
CA ALA A 33 26.74 3.33 13.19
C ALA A 33 25.84 4.53 12.93
N ALA A 34 26.11 5.64 13.59
CA ALA A 34 25.41 6.90 13.38
C ALA A 34 26.37 8.10 13.42
N ARG A 35 25.98 9.17 12.72
CA ARG A 35 26.68 10.45 12.76
C ARG A 35 26.14 11.31 13.89
N PHE A 36 26.99 11.56 14.88
CA PHE A 36 26.70 12.41 16.04
C PHE A 36 27.63 13.63 16.02
N GLY A 37 27.09 14.77 15.60
CA GLY A 37 27.91 15.93 15.24
C GLY A 37 28.85 15.61 14.07
N GLU A 38 30.13 15.85 14.22
CA GLU A 38 31.16 15.54 13.23
C GLU A 38 31.71 14.10 13.35
N GLN A 39 31.39 13.43 14.43
CA GLN A 39 31.89 12.08 14.71
C GLN A 39 30.95 11.00 14.21
N ILE A 40 31.52 9.84 13.90
CA ILE A 40 30.76 8.62 13.62
C ILE A 40 30.97 7.69 14.81
N ILE A 41 29.85 7.34 15.45
CA ILE A 41 29.82 6.43 16.59
C ILE A 41 29.22 5.09 16.17
N ASP A 42 29.73 4.01 16.72
CA ASP A 42 29.24 2.65 16.51
C ASP A 42 28.03 2.32 17.39
N ALA A 43 27.53 1.08 17.28
CA ALA A 43 26.38 0.60 18.05
C ALA A 43 26.60 0.74 19.57
N LYS A 44 27.84 0.53 20.07
CA LYS A 44 28.17 0.65 21.48
C LYS A 44 28.10 2.13 21.91
N GLY A 45 28.70 3.02 21.13
CA GLY A 45 28.61 4.46 21.39
C GLY A 45 27.16 4.98 21.33
N ILE A 46 26.34 4.48 20.40
CA ILE A 46 24.91 4.83 20.35
C ILE A 46 24.19 4.38 21.63
N SER A 47 24.49 3.19 22.16
CA SER A 47 23.82 2.66 23.37
C SER A 47 24.12 3.46 24.65
N THR A 48 25.21 4.20 24.71
CA THR A 48 25.58 5.03 25.86
C THR A 48 24.93 6.42 25.86
N LEU A 49 24.29 6.81 24.76
CA LEU A 49 23.61 8.10 24.65
C LEU A 49 22.30 8.14 25.48
N PRO A 50 21.92 9.33 25.98
CA PRO A 50 20.61 9.55 26.57
C PRO A 50 19.48 9.09 25.62
N GLU A 51 18.39 8.54 26.16
CA GLU A 51 17.32 7.92 25.40
C GLU A 51 16.74 8.84 24.31
N GLU A 52 16.45 10.08 24.63
CA GLU A 52 15.90 11.06 23.67
C GLU A 52 16.88 11.37 22.53
N THR A 53 18.16 11.55 22.85
CA THR A 53 19.22 11.75 21.84
C THR A 53 19.34 10.52 20.96
N ARG A 54 19.33 9.33 21.54
CA ARG A 54 19.40 8.06 20.83
C ARG A 54 18.20 7.89 19.90
N LYS A 55 16.96 8.07 20.37
CA LYS A 55 15.73 7.98 19.53
C LYS A 55 15.80 8.90 18.33
N THR A 56 16.23 10.14 18.51
CA THR A 56 16.37 11.09 17.41
C THR A 56 17.45 10.67 16.43
N LEU A 57 18.61 10.23 16.94
CA LEU A 57 19.76 9.87 16.14
C LEU A 57 19.51 8.67 15.25
N ILE A 58 18.87 7.61 15.79
CA ILE A 58 18.59 6.35 15.08
C ILE A 58 17.20 6.32 14.42
N SER A 59 16.51 7.46 14.36
CA SER A 59 15.20 7.52 13.69
C SER A 59 15.29 6.98 12.27
N SER A 60 14.46 6.00 11.94
CA SER A 60 14.36 5.40 10.61
C SER A 60 13.39 6.14 9.67
N ASN A 61 12.89 7.31 10.07
CA ASN A 61 12.11 8.17 9.20
C ASN A 61 12.92 8.58 7.97
N VAL A 62 12.41 8.25 6.79
CA VAL A 62 13.05 8.58 5.52
C VAL A 62 12.03 9.20 4.56
N LYS A 63 12.50 10.14 3.76
CA LYS A 63 11.75 10.70 2.63
C LYS A 63 12.30 10.07 1.36
N ILE A 64 11.43 9.39 0.64
CA ILE A 64 11.77 8.81 -0.66
C ILE A 64 11.05 9.57 -1.77
N ARG A 65 11.47 9.35 -3.01
CA ARG A 65 10.78 9.86 -4.19
C ARG A 65 10.34 8.68 -5.06
N GLU A 66 9.06 8.62 -5.38
CA GLU A 66 8.46 7.59 -6.24
C GLU A 66 7.56 8.25 -7.27
N ASN A 67 7.79 7.98 -8.56
CA ASN A 67 7.03 8.54 -9.69
C ASN A 67 6.84 10.08 -9.57
N GLY A 68 7.92 10.78 -9.18
CA GLY A 68 7.90 12.24 -9.00
C GLY A 68 7.36 12.73 -7.65
N ILE A 69 6.70 11.90 -6.86
CA ILE A 69 6.05 12.25 -5.60
C ILE A 69 6.95 11.90 -4.42
N SER A 70 7.01 12.79 -3.44
CA SER A 70 7.73 12.56 -2.18
C SER A 70 6.85 11.84 -1.18
N LEU A 71 7.38 10.76 -0.59
CA LEU A 71 6.73 9.99 0.45
C LEU A 71 7.58 9.96 1.71
N LEU A 72 6.99 10.27 2.86
CA LEU A 72 7.57 10.04 4.17
C LEU A 72 7.19 8.64 4.63
N LEU A 73 8.16 7.87 5.08
CA LEU A 73 7.92 6.54 5.64
C LEU A 73 8.91 6.21 6.75
N ASN A 74 8.53 5.26 7.59
CA ASN A 74 9.38 4.68 8.61
C ASN A 74 9.36 3.15 8.47
N PRO A 75 10.41 2.53 7.92
CA PRO A 75 10.43 1.09 7.71
C PRO A 75 10.32 0.26 9.01
N ALA A 76 10.70 0.84 10.16
CA ALA A 76 10.58 0.18 11.45
C ALA A 76 9.15 0.20 12.02
N THR A 77 8.23 0.98 11.47
CA THR A 77 6.85 1.09 11.97
C THR A 77 5.78 0.82 10.93
N ALA A 78 6.11 0.87 9.63
CA ALA A 78 5.16 0.62 8.57
C ALA A 78 5.80 -0.07 7.36
N TYR A 79 5.07 -0.99 6.75
CA TYR A 79 5.51 -1.68 5.55
C TYR A 79 5.52 -0.75 4.33
N TYR A 80 6.57 -0.88 3.52
CA TYR A 80 6.66 -0.24 2.22
C TYR A 80 7.52 -1.10 1.28
N SER A 81 7.16 -1.15 -0.01
CA SER A 81 7.93 -1.80 -1.06
C SER A 81 8.09 -0.90 -2.29
N SER A 82 9.30 -0.47 -2.57
CA SER A 82 9.64 0.29 -3.78
C SER A 82 9.48 -0.53 -5.07
N ARG A 83 9.51 -1.87 -4.96
CA ARG A 83 9.38 -2.79 -6.10
C ARG A 83 8.00 -2.74 -6.76
N LEU A 84 7.00 -2.11 -6.13
CA LEU A 84 5.65 -1.94 -6.65
C LEU A 84 5.41 -0.56 -7.29
N ALA A 85 6.43 0.28 -7.43
CA ALA A 85 6.28 1.63 -7.97
C ALA A 85 5.63 1.65 -9.37
N GLY A 86 6.14 0.83 -10.29
CA GLY A 86 5.56 0.74 -11.65
C GLY A 86 4.15 0.15 -11.68
N GLU A 87 3.79 -0.70 -10.70
CA GLU A 87 2.43 -1.22 -10.61
C GLU A 87 1.44 -0.18 -10.08
N ARG A 88 1.90 0.72 -9.22
CA ARG A 88 1.09 1.87 -8.76
C ARG A 88 0.85 2.88 -9.88
N GLU A 89 1.84 3.11 -10.75
CA GLU A 89 1.66 3.92 -11.97
C GLU A 89 0.55 3.33 -12.87
N LYS A 90 0.58 2.01 -13.12
CA LYS A 90 -0.49 1.33 -13.87
C LYS A 90 -1.85 1.38 -13.17
N THR A 91 -1.88 1.46 -11.84
CA THR A 91 -3.12 1.68 -11.10
C THR A 91 -3.70 3.06 -11.40
N VAL A 92 -2.85 4.08 -11.49
CA VAL A 92 -3.27 5.43 -11.88
C VAL A 92 -3.83 5.44 -13.31
N GLU A 93 -3.17 4.76 -14.26
CA GLU A 93 -3.65 4.64 -15.65
C GLU A 93 -5.05 4.01 -15.71
N SER A 94 -5.26 2.88 -15.01
CA SER A 94 -6.57 2.21 -14.96
C SER A 94 -7.65 3.08 -14.29
N ALA A 95 -7.27 3.85 -13.26
CA ALA A 95 -8.17 4.79 -12.57
C ALA A 95 -8.56 5.98 -13.47
N ILE A 96 -7.65 6.48 -14.30
CA ILE A 96 -7.95 7.52 -15.29
C ILE A 96 -8.96 7.01 -16.32
N GLN A 97 -8.77 5.80 -16.85
CA GLN A 97 -9.73 5.17 -17.76
C GLN A 97 -11.11 5.04 -17.12
N LEU A 98 -11.18 4.63 -15.84
CA LEU A 98 -12.44 4.56 -15.11
C LEU A 98 -13.11 5.93 -14.95
N LYS A 99 -12.33 6.98 -14.63
CA LYS A 99 -12.84 8.36 -14.55
C LYS A 99 -13.41 8.81 -15.89
N GLU A 100 -12.70 8.57 -16.99
CA GLU A 100 -13.15 8.92 -18.34
C GLU A 100 -14.47 8.23 -18.67
N LYS A 101 -14.58 6.93 -18.35
CA LYS A 101 -15.81 6.16 -18.54
C LYS A 101 -16.99 6.69 -17.73
N LEU A 102 -16.74 7.12 -16.51
CA LEU A 102 -17.77 7.66 -15.61
C LEU A 102 -18.12 9.14 -15.86
N GLY A 103 -17.27 9.89 -16.54
CA GLY A 103 -17.43 11.34 -16.77
C GLY A 103 -17.37 12.20 -15.49
N ARG A 104 -16.85 11.67 -14.38
CA ARG A 104 -16.77 12.35 -13.07
C ARG A 104 -15.57 11.83 -12.26
N PRO A 105 -15.14 12.56 -11.21
CA PRO A 105 -14.18 12.02 -10.25
C PRO A 105 -14.66 10.69 -9.65
N ILE A 106 -13.71 9.78 -9.40
CA ILE A 106 -14.00 8.46 -8.85
C ILE A 106 -13.97 8.46 -7.32
N SER A 107 -14.73 7.54 -6.71
CA SER A 107 -14.64 7.21 -5.30
C SER A 107 -13.76 5.96 -5.13
N VAL A 108 -12.76 6.07 -4.23
CA VAL A 108 -11.71 5.06 -4.06
C VAL A 108 -11.75 4.48 -2.66
N ALA A 109 -11.67 3.16 -2.55
CA ALA A 109 -11.38 2.44 -1.31
C ALA A 109 -10.01 1.75 -1.40
N ASP A 110 -9.12 2.05 -0.46
CA ASP A 110 -7.87 1.32 -0.23
C ASP A 110 -7.84 0.82 1.22
N PRO A 111 -8.37 -0.39 1.49
CA PRO A 111 -8.42 -0.97 2.83
C PRO A 111 -7.06 -1.37 3.41
N TYR A 112 -6.01 -1.35 2.62
CA TYR A 112 -4.64 -1.76 2.96
C TYR A 112 -3.64 -0.71 2.52
N CYS A 113 -3.96 0.55 2.79
CA CYS A 113 -3.26 1.69 2.19
C CYS A 113 -1.80 1.86 2.67
N GLY A 114 -1.42 1.27 3.80
CA GLY A 114 -0.11 1.50 4.39
C GLY A 114 0.15 3.00 4.61
N VAL A 115 1.33 3.47 4.25
CA VAL A 115 1.70 4.89 4.27
C VAL A 115 1.15 5.70 3.08
N GLY A 116 0.28 5.10 2.27
CA GLY A 116 -0.45 5.72 1.17
C GLY A 116 0.27 5.80 -0.17
N PRO A 117 1.19 4.90 -0.54
CA PRO A 117 1.94 5.06 -1.79
C PRO A 117 1.07 5.01 -3.06
N ALA A 118 -0.03 4.23 -3.07
CA ALA A 118 -1.00 4.24 -4.16
C ALA A 118 -1.92 5.46 -4.09
N VAL A 119 -2.40 5.77 -2.89
CA VAL A 119 -3.33 6.87 -2.62
C VAL A 119 -2.76 8.22 -3.08
N VAL A 120 -1.51 8.54 -2.68
CA VAL A 120 -0.91 9.84 -3.05
C VAL A 120 -0.69 9.98 -4.55
N GLN A 121 -0.43 8.89 -5.27
CA GLN A 121 -0.28 8.92 -6.72
C GLN A 121 -1.61 9.16 -7.43
N LEU A 122 -2.70 8.56 -6.94
CA LEU A 122 -4.05 8.82 -7.44
C LEU A 122 -4.48 10.27 -7.19
N LEU A 123 -4.19 10.78 -5.99
CA LEU A 123 -4.56 12.15 -5.59
C LEU A 123 -3.71 13.23 -6.28
N ALA A 124 -2.50 12.89 -6.73
CA ALA A 124 -1.66 13.78 -7.52
C ALA A 124 -2.25 14.05 -8.92
N GLN A 125 -3.18 13.21 -9.39
CA GLN A 125 -3.91 13.43 -10.64
C GLN A 125 -5.09 14.38 -10.38
N GLN A 126 -4.99 15.59 -10.85
CA GLN A 126 -6.01 16.62 -10.62
C GLN A 126 -7.41 16.15 -11.04
N GLY A 127 -8.35 16.23 -10.12
CA GLY A 127 -9.75 15.87 -10.37
C GLY A 127 -9.98 14.37 -10.62
N LEU A 128 -9.03 13.49 -10.33
CA LEU A 128 -9.22 12.03 -10.47
C LEU A 128 -10.08 11.49 -9.34
N VAL A 129 -9.75 11.82 -8.09
CA VAL A 129 -10.41 11.28 -6.90
C VAL A 129 -11.31 12.34 -6.26
N GLY A 130 -12.59 12.01 -6.09
CA GLY A 130 -13.55 12.78 -5.32
C GLY A 130 -13.59 12.33 -3.85
N ASP A 131 -14.09 11.11 -3.62
CA ASP A 131 -14.17 10.49 -2.30
C ASP A 131 -13.06 9.47 -2.09
N LEU A 132 -12.54 9.40 -0.86
CA LEU A 132 -11.50 8.45 -0.47
C LEU A 132 -11.83 7.77 0.86
N LEU A 133 -11.72 6.44 0.87
CA LEU A 133 -11.56 5.64 2.08
C LEU A 133 -10.18 4.99 2.04
N ALA A 134 -9.27 5.42 2.90
CA ALA A 134 -7.94 4.83 3.04
C ALA A 134 -7.78 4.32 4.47
N THR A 135 -7.65 3.00 4.62
CA THR A 135 -7.53 2.38 5.93
C THR A 135 -6.34 1.42 5.98
N ASP A 136 -5.85 1.18 7.16
CA ASP A 136 -4.85 0.15 7.45
C ASP A 136 -5.06 -0.33 8.88
N ILE A 137 -4.73 -1.56 9.19
CA ILE A 137 -4.81 -2.06 10.56
C ILE A 137 -3.72 -1.43 11.45
N ASN A 138 -2.61 -1.00 10.85
CA ASN A 138 -1.48 -0.38 11.52
C ASN A 138 -1.72 1.13 11.74
N PRO A 139 -1.89 1.60 12.99
CA PRO A 139 -2.11 3.02 13.27
C PRO A 139 -0.92 3.92 12.89
N GLU A 140 0.32 3.40 12.97
CA GLU A 140 1.52 4.15 12.58
C GLU A 140 1.55 4.41 11.07
N ALA A 141 1.06 3.46 10.26
CA ALA A 141 0.89 3.66 8.84
C ALA A 141 -0.08 4.81 8.53
N ILE A 142 -1.20 4.89 9.26
CA ILE A 142 -2.19 5.97 9.09
C ILE A 142 -1.65 7.33 9.52
N ILE A 143 -0.82 7.39 10.57
CA ILE A 143 -0.12 8.64 10.93
C ILE A 143 0.77 9.11 9.79
N MET A 144 1.53 8.20 9.17
CA MET A 144 2.37 8.51 8.01
C MET A 144 1.54 8.88 6.78
N LEU A 145 0.46 8.14 6.49
CA LEU A 145 -0.48 8.46 5.42
C LEU A 145 -0.95 9.91 5.52
N LYS A 146 -1.46 10.32 6.69
CA LYS A 146 -1.97 11.69 6.91
C LYS A 146 -0.89 12.75 6.67
N ARG A 147 0.36 12.49 7.05
CA ARG A 147 1.49 13.38 6.75
C ARG A 147 1.80 13.45 5.25
N ASN A 148 1.68 12.32 4.54
CA ASN A 148 1.91 12.24 3.10
C ASN A 148 0.80 12.92 2.30
N LEU A 149 -0.43 12.94 2.81
CA LEU A 149 -1.57 13.63 2.19
C LEU A 149 -1.51 15.15 2.41
N GLY A 150 -0.94 15.60 3.51
CA GLY A 150 -0.96 17.02 3.91
C GLY A 150 -2.37 17.45 4.33
N GLU A 151 -3.02 18.28 3.51
CA GLU A 151 -4.40 18.69 3.74
C GLU A 151 -5.38 17.56 3.38
N ILE A 152 -6.26 17.22 4.33
CA ILE A 152 -7.26 16.16 4.16
C ILE A 152 -8.64 16.80 3.94
N LYS A 153 -9.24 16.53 2.79
CA LYS A 153 -10.58 16.99 2.46
C LYS A 153 -11.63 16.27 3.33
N GLU A 154 -12.77 16.90 3.55
CA GLU A 154 -13.89 16.33 4.31
C GLU A 154 -14.36 14.98 3.75
N SER A 155 -14.34 14.82 2.42
CA SER A 155 -14.69 13.56 1.74
C SER A 155 -13.64 12.46 1.84
N TRP A 156 -12.50 12.70 2.49
CA TRP A 156 -11.40 11.73 2.63
C TRP A 156 -11.35 11.14 4.04
N HIS A 157 -11.66 9.88 4.14
CA HIS A 157 -11.70 9.14 5.40
C HIS A 157 -10.44 8.28 5.56
N CYS A 158 -9.52 8.73 6.44
CA CYS A 158 -8.26 8.05 6.72
C CYS A 158 -8.23 7.60 8.18
N LYS A 159 -8.30 6.28 8.45
CA LYS A 159 -8.36 5.74 9.81
C LYS A 159 -7.72 4.37 9.96
N ALA A 160 -7.16 4.11 11.16
CA ALA A 160 -6.74 2.76 11.54
C ALA A 160 -7.98 1.90 11.82
N THR A 161 -8.12 0.80 11.07
CA THR A 161 -9.22 -0.16 11.26
C THR A 161 -8.90 -1.47 10.55
N ASP A 162 -9.47 -2.54 11.04
CA ASP A 162 -9.49 -3.81 10.36
C ASP A 162 -10.39 -3.72 9.11
N ALA A 163 -9.83 -4.08 7.96
CA ALA A 163 -10.51 -4.05 6.68
C ALA A 163 -11.80 -4.91 6.68
N LEU A 164 -11.79 -6.04 7.38
CA LEU A 164 -12.95 -6.95 7.47
C LEU A 164 -14.14 -6.38 8.24
N LYS A 165 -13.96 -5.26 8.95
CA LYS A 165 -15.06 -4.53 9.61
C LYS A 165 -15.73 -3.50 8.72
N LEU A 166 -15.17 -3.21 7.53
CA LEU A 166 -15.71 -2.18 6.65
C LEU A 166 -17.07 -2.55 6.08
N ASN A 167 -17.30 -3.82 5.76
CA ASN A 167 -18.59 -4.31 5.24
C ASN A 167 -19.71 -4.29 6.28
N GLN A 168 -19.38 -4.17 7.57
CA GLN A 168 -20.36 -4.04 8.66
C GLN A 168 -20.97 -2.62 8.74
N ASN A 169 -20.40 -1.65 8.01
CA ASN A 169 -20.92 -0.30 7.94
C ASN A 169 -21.78 -0.12 6.67
N PRO A 170 -23.13 -0.06 6.80
CA PRO A 170 -24.02 0.06 5.63
C PRO A 170 -23.73 1.29 4.77
N LYS A 171 -23.16 2.35 5.33
CA LYS A 171 -22.82 3.59 4.61
C LYS A 171 -21.65 3.42 3.63
N LEU A 172 -20.90 2.33 3.74
CA LEU A 172 -19.76 2.03 2.86
C LEU A 172 -20.12 1.06 1.74
N LEU A 173 -21.23 0.32 1.88
CA LEU A 173 -21.67 -0.64 0.86
C LEU A 173 -22.12 0.08 -0.42
N GLY A 174 -21.69 -0.45 -1.58
CA GLY A 174 -22.05 0.10 -2.88
C GLY A 174 -21.58 1.55 -3.13
N ARG A 175 -20.53 2.00 -2.44
CA ARG A 175 -20.12 3.40 -2.47
C ARG A 175 -18.95 3.70 -3.41
N PHE A 176 -18.07 2.73 -3.66
CA PHE A 176 -16.79 2.99 -4.33
C PHE A 176 -16.79 2.55 -5.79
N ASP A 177 -16.08 3.31 -6.62
CA ASP A 177 -15.86 3.03 -8.03
C ASP A 177 -14.58 2.18 -8.23
N LEU A 178 -13.59 2.37 -7.36
CA LEU A 178 -12.32 1.65 -7.35
C LEU A 178 -12.06 1.04 -5.97
N LEU A 179 -11.81 -0.28 -5.94
CA LEU A 179 -11.35 -1.00 -4.75
C LEU A 179 -9.92 -1.51 -5.00
N LEU A 180 -8.99 -1.08 -4.14
CA LEU A 180 -7.62 -1.57 -4.13
C LEU A 180 -7.44 -2.64 -3.06
N MET A 181 -6.88 -3.79 -3.44
CA MET A 181 -6.59 -4.88 -2.50
C MET A 181 -5.09 -5.17 -2.46
N ASN A 182 -4.39 -4.45 -1.60
CA ASN A 182 -2.94 -4.58 -1.44
C ASN A 182 -2.57 -5.48 -0.25
N LEU A 183 -3.13 -6.70 -0.23
CA LEU A 183 -2.89 -7.73 0.78
C LEU A 183 -2.52 -9.06 0.12
N PRO A 184 -1.35 -9.17 -0.55
CA PRO A 184 -1.08 -10.25 -1.50
C PRO A 184 -1.09 -11.66 -0.90
N HIS A 185 -0.89 -11.83 0.40
CA HIS A 185 -0.90 -13.14 1.06
C HIS A 185 -2.30 -13.64 1.44
N SER A 186 -3.28 -12.75 1.57
CA SER A 186 -4.63 -13.08 2.09
C SER A 186 -5.76 -12.45 1.27
N THR A 187 -5.48 -12.08 0.03
CA THR A 187 -6.48 -11.40 -0.82
C THR A 187 -7.75 -12.24 -0.98
N LEU A 188 -7.64 -13.53 -1.31
CA LEU A 188 -8.80 -14.39 -1.54
C LEU A 188 -9.69 -14.51 -0.30
N GLN A 189 -9.08 -14.65 0.88
CA GLN A 189 -9.82 -14.76 2.15
C GLN A 189 -10.64 -13.50 2.47
N HIS A 190 -10.18 -12.32 2.00
CA HIS A 190 -10.82 -11.05 2.29
C HIS A 190 -11.75 -10.57 1.16
N LEU A 191 -11.61 -11.14 -0.05
CA LEU A 191 -12.25 -10.63 -1.27
C LEU A 191 -13.78 -10.58 -1.16
N SER A 192 -14.43 -11.66 -0.73
CA SER A 192 -15.89 -11.74 -0.62
C SER A 192 -16.47 -10.71 0.33
N GLN A 193 -15.72 -10.33 1.37
CA GLN A 193 -16.15 -9.36 2.37
C GLN A 193 -15.95 -7.90 1.91
N LEU A 194 -15.03 -7.64 1.00
CA LEU A 194 -14.71 -6.29 0.55
C LEU A 194 -15.36 -5.93 -0.78
N LEU A 195 -15.66 -6.90 -1.64
CA LEU A 195 -16.37 -6.67 -2.90
C LEU A 195 -17.68 -5.88 -2.75
N PRO A 196 -18.49 -6.07 -1.67
CA PRO A 196 -19.70 -5.28 -1.46
C PRO A 196 -19.48 -3.77 -1.29
N LEU A 197 -18.24 -3.30 -1.09
CA LEU A 197 -17.90 -1.88 -1.08
C LEU A 197 -18.03 -1.23 -2.47
N LEU A 198 -17.84 -2.02 -3.54
CA LEU A 198 -18.00 -1.55 -4.93
C LEU A 198 -19.46 -1.30 -5.27
N LYS A 199 -19.69 -0.29 -6.10
CA LYS A 199 -21.01 -0.03 -6.72
C LYS A 199 -21.42 -1.21 -7.61
N THR A 200 -22.73 -1.44 -7.70
CA THR A 200 -23.32 -2.50 -8.51
C THR A 200 -24.13 -1.98 -9.70
N ASN A 201 -24.25 -0.65 -9.84
CA ASN A 201 -25.07 0.03 -10.83
C ASN A 201 -24.29 0.94 -11.78
N ALA A 202 -22.98 0.86 -11.77
CA ALA A 202 -22.08 1.67 -12.60
C ALA A 202 -20.80 0.89 -12.90
N PRO A 203 -20.03 1.23 -13.93
CA PRO A 203 -18.69 0.69 -14.15
C PRO A 203 -17.81 0.87 -12.91
N THR A 204 -17.14 -0.22 -12.49
CA THR A 204 -16.24 -0.22 -11.34
C THR A 204 -15.00 -1.04 -11.62
N LEU A 205 -13.96 -0.84 -10.80
CA LEU A 205 -12.67 -1.49 -10.91
C LEU A 205 -12.26 -2.10 -9.58
N LEU A 206 -11.95 -3.39 -9.61
CA LEU A 206 -11.22 -4.09 -8.57
C LEU A 206 -9.78 -4.30 -9.06
N ARG A 207 -8.80 -3.95 -8.24
CA ARG A 207 -7.40 -4.16 -8.57
C ARG A 207 -6.56 -4.49 -7.34
N GLY A 208 -5.61 -5.41 -7.49
CA GLY A 208 -4.76 -5.76 -6.37
C GLY A 208 -3.65 -6.75 -6.74
N TRP A 209 -3.07 -7.34 -5.70
CA TRP A 209 -1.97 -8.29 -5.83
C TRP A 209 -2.29 -9.58 -5.09
N TYR A 210 -1.79 -10.68 -5.66
CA TYR A 210 -1.91 -12.00 -5.08
C TYR A 210 -0.61 -12.77 -5.25
N ILE A 211 -0.17 -13.48 -4.20
CA ILE A 211 0.98 -14.37 -4.24
C ILE A 211 0.46 -15.79 -4.25
N VAL A 212 0.85 -16.54 -5.28
CA VAL A 212 0.36 -17.90 -5.55
C VAL A 212 1.51 -18.77 -6.07
N GLU A 213 1.47 -20.08 -5.84
CA GLU A 213 2.32 -21.04 -6.55
C GLU A 213 2.03 -20.93 -8.06
N GLU A 214 3.07 -20.95 -8.88
CA GLU A 214 2.92 -20.71 -10.32
C GLU A 214 1.99 -21.74 -10.98
N GLU A 215 2.05 -22.99 -10.53
CA GLU A 215 1.18 -24.10 -10.99
C GLU A 215 -0.29 -23.96 -10.55
N GLU A 216 -0.56 -23.18 -9.48
CA GLU A 216 -1.91 -22.97 -8.95
C GLU A 216 -2.64 -21.76 -9.57
N ILE A 217 -2.01 -21.04 -10.51
CA ILE A 217 -2.64 -19.87 -11.15
C ILE A 217 -4.02 -20.19 -11.74
N PRO A 218 -4.23 -21.30 -12.48
CA PRO A 218 -5.54 -21.60 -13.05
C PRO A 218 -6.62 -21.83 -11.98
N SER A 219 -6.28 -22.49 -10.88
CA SER A 219 -7.21 -22.70 -9.75
C SER A 219 -7.52 -21.40 -9.03
N ALA A 220 -6.52 -20.53 -8.85
CA ALA A 220 -6.70 -19.20 -8.27
C ALA A 220 -7.63 -18.33 -9.15
N GLU A 221 -7.45 -18.31 -10.47
CA GLU A 221 -8.35 -17.60 -11.39
C GLU A 221 -9.79 -18.08 -11.29
N ALA A 222 -9.98 -19.40 -11.19
CA ALA A 222 -11.31 -19.99 -11.02
C ALA A 222 -11.95 -19.57 -9.69
N GLU A 223 -11.18 -19.55 -8.60
CA GLU A 223 -11.66 -19.14 -7.28
C GLU A 223 -12.02 -17.65 -7.25
N PHE A 224 -11.15 -16.76 -7.77
CA PHE A 224 -11.47 -15.34 -7.94
C PHE A 224 -12.76 -15.13 -8.72
N THR A 225 -12.90 -15.81 -9.87
CA THR A 225 -14.07 -15.70 -10.73
C THR A 225 -15.33 -16.16 -10.02
N ASN A 226 -15.26 -17.26 -9.25
CA ASN A 226 -16.40 -17.76 -8.48
C ASN A 226 -16.85 -16.77 -7.41
N ILE A 227 -15.91 -16.22 -6.61
CA ILE A 227 -16.23 -15.20 -5.60
C ILE A 227 -16.85 -13.95 -6.24
N ILE A 228 -16.30 -13.49 -7.36
CA ILE A 228 -16.80 -12.33 -8.09
C ILE A 228 -18.23 -12.57 -8.55
N ARG A 229 -18.52 -13.70 -9.18
CA ARG A 229 -19.87 -14.05 -9.69
C ARG A 229 -20.92 -14.16 -8.59
N GLN A 230 -20.53 -14.59 -7.39
CA GLN A 230 -21.44 -14.69 -6.25
C GLN A 230 -21.76 -13.33 -5.62
N THR A 231 -20.90 -12.34 -5.81
CA THR A 231 -20.98 -11.06 -5.09
C THR A 231 -21.43 -9.91 -5.99
N GLN A 232 -21.12 -9.97 -7.29
CA GLN A 232 -21.36 -8.90 -8.25
C GLN A 232 -22.34 -9.35 -9.35
N THR A 233 -23.29 -8.49 -9.68
CA THR A 233 -24.33 -8.76 -10.71
C THR A 233 -23.94 -8.21 -12.08
N LEU A 234 -22.97 -7.29 -12.16
CA LEU A 234 -22.51 -6.71 -13.42
C LEU A 234 -21.62 -7.70 -14.19
N ASN A 235 -21.68 -7.62 -15.52
CA ASN A 235 -20.70 -8.30 -16.37
C ASN A 235 -19.29 -7.95 -15.91
N SER A 236 -18.41 -8.94 -15.90
CA SER A 236 -17.05 -8.75 -15.40
C SER A 236 -16.01 -9.31 -16.36
N ASN A 237 -14.90 -8.59 -16.50
CA ASN A 237 -13.71 -9.04 -17.19
C ASN A 237 -12.58 -9.13 -16.17
N PHE A 238 -12.26 -10.34 -15.73
CA PHE A 238 -11.20 -10.64 -14.77
C PHE A 238 -9.92 -11.03 -15.49
N LYS A 239 -8.78 -10.54 -15.00
CA LYS A 239 -7.44 -10.90 -15.46
C LYS A 239 -6.52 -11.10 -14.26
N LEU A 240 -5.73 -12.18 -14.32
CA LEU A 240 -4.64 -12.46 -13.39
C LEU A 240 -3.33 -12.52 -14.19
N GLU A 241 -2.37 -11.65 -13.89
CA GLU A 241 -1.13 -11.54 -14.65
C GLU A 241 0.10 -11.70 -13.74
N ILE A 242 1.03 -12.58 -14.10
CA ILE A 242 2.33 -12.67 -13.41
C ILE A 242 3.09 -11.36 -13.60
N ARG A 243 3.56 -10.80 -12.51
CA ARG A 243 4.35 -9.56 -12.52
C ARG A 243 5.82 -9.80 -12.22
N ARG A 244 6.11 -10.75 -11.35
CA ARG A 244 7.49 -11.15 -11.03
C ARG A 244 7.53 -12.41 -10.19
N GLN A 245 8.69 -13.05 -10.16
CA GLN A 245 8.99 -14.12 -9.21
C GLN A 245 9.01 -13.54 -7.78
N PHE A 246 8.34 -14.21 -6.86
CA PHE A 246 8.33 -13.86 -5.44
C PHE A 246 9.41 -14.66 -4.68
N ASN A 247 9.47 -15.97 -4.90
CA ASN A 247 10.51 -16.89 -4.44
C ASN A 247 10.72 -18.01 -5.49
N THR A 248 11.27 -19.15 -5.12
CA THR A 248 11.56 -20.26 -6.05
C THR A 248 10.34 -20.88 -6.70
N THR A 249 9.19 -20.90 -6.05
CA THR A 249 7.96 -21.55 -6.51
C THR A 249 6.79 -20.58 -6.67
N LYS A 250 6.76 -19.46 -5.93
CA LYS A 250 5.69 -18.49 -5.91
C LYS A 250 5.95 -17.29 -6.79
N VAL A 251 4.89 -16.82 -7.42
CA VAL A 251 4.86 -15.59 -8.21
C VAL A 251 3.99 -14.54 -7.55
N LEU A 252 4.37 -13.28 -7.70
CA LEU A 252 3.49 -12.15 -7.43
C LEU A 252 2.69 -11.88 -8.69
N THR A 253 1.38 -12.00 -8.59
CA THR A 253 0.44 -11.66 -9.64
C THR A 253 -0.26 -10.34 -9.35
N ARG A 254 -0.66 -9.65 -10.40
CA ARG A 254 -1.64 -8.57 -10.37
C ARG A 254 -2.97 -9.13 -10.86
N PHE A 255 -4.02 -8.91 -10.11
CA PHE A 255 -5.38 -9.12 -10.62
C PHE A 255 -6.06 -7.78 -10.90
N GLU A 256 -6.87 -7.77 -11.92
CA GLU A 256 -7.74 -6.67 -12.30
C GLU A 256 -9.09 -7.23 -12.75
N CYS A 257 -10.16 -6.66 -12.23
CA CYS A 257 -11.50 -6.96 -12.68
C CYS A 257 -12.27 -5.67 -12.98
N ARG A 258 -12.74 -5.58 -14.21
CA ARG A 258 -13.58 -4.49 -14.70
C ARG A 258 -15.02 -4.96 -14.70
N PHE A 259 -15.89 -4.23 -14.03
CA PHE A 259 -17.32 -4.53 -13.95
C PHE A 259 -18.14 -3.51 -14.74
N GLY A 260 -19.17 -4.00 -15.42
CA GLY A 260 -20.03 -3.20 -16.27
C GLY A 260 -19.43 -2.90 -17.64
N ASP A 261 -20.05 -1.98 -18.37
CA ASP A 261 -19.64 -1.62 -19.73
C ASP A 261 -18.48 -0.61 -19.70
N TRP A 262 -17.31 -1.09 -20.05
CA TRP A 262 -16.06 -0.33 -20.11
C TRP A 262 -15.73 0.13 -21.52
#